data_74db9158e8b66c04fe27c9e7d5f997bb
#
_entry.id   74db9158e8b66c04fe27c9e7d5f997bb
#
_cell.length_a   1.000
_cell.length_b   1.000
_cell.length_c   1.000
_cell.angle_alpha   90.00
_cell.angle_beta   90.00
_cell.angle_gamma   90.00
#
_symmetry.space_group_name_H-M   'P 1'
#
loop_
_entity.id
_entity.type
_entity.pdbx_description
1 polymer ?
#
loop_
_entity_poly.entity_id
_entity_poly.type
_entity_poly.pdbx_seq_one_letter_code
_entity_poly.pdbx_strand_id
1 'polypeptide(L)'
;MDCFYLTSVTWGRFPLIIGRDIFYKSPVQEFYVSDGANCAVIDNVLFSKDKKKLLRYPPERKLTESHYEHPNVERIAEYMVPEGTEIIGELAFERANLYDVGLPSTLKKIEEGAFWVEARIPVRNSKLIEYDSEFDWDLQYRGMNEVICNAIVPPEIIGQPFTETYWTELYVPEESFDVYCYASGWTKFRNINGKINLVSKQNVPVKTTKVWFEDFVLNVVSEHYIERIDIYNQMGFLLVKQIVAGNSSFCDMKKSYLSGILVLRIIYDDNSEDIFKL
;
A
#
# COMPACT_ATOMS: atom_id res chain seq x y z
N MET A 1 -14.03 19.18 19.52
CA MET A 1 -15.28 18.70 20.15
C MET A 1 -15.58 17.34 19.54
N ASP A 2 -15.45 16.29 20.32
CA ASP A 2 -15.57 14.93 19.80
C ASP A 2 -17.07 14.60 19.62
N CYS A 3 -17.46 14.16 18.42
CA CYS A 3 -18.85 13.86 18.07
C CYS A 3 -19.11 12.35 18.09
N PHE A 4 -19.04 11.72 19.26
CA PHE A 4 -19.14 10.25 19.43
C PHE A 4 -20.44 9.62 18.92
N TYR A 5 -21.46 10.39 18.63
CA TYR A 5 -22.78 9.91 18.19
C TYR A 5 -23.14 10.38 16.77
N LEU A 6 -22.22 11.02 16.06
CA LEU A 6 -22.47 11.51 14.70
C LEU A 6 -22.38 10.35 13.71
N THR A 7 -23.53 9.87 13.23
CA THR A 7 -23.60 8.74 12.29
C THR A 7 -23.86 9.16 10.85
N SER A 8 -24.36 10.37 10.62
CA SER A 8 -24.64 10.88 9.27
C SER A 8 -24.36 12.36 9.13
N VAL A 9 -24.02 12.81 7.92
CA VAL A 9 -23.77 14.22 7.60
C VAL A 9 -24.47 14.59 6.32
N THR A 10 -25.19 15.73 6.34
CA THR A 10 -25.82 16.31 5.14
C THR A 10 -25.00 17.50 4.65
N TRP A 11 -24.52 17.43 3.41
CA TRP A 11 -23.71 18.47 2.79
C TRP A 11 -24.56 19.47 2.01
N GLY A 12 -24.25 20.76 2.18
CA GLY A 12 -24.99 21.88 1.60
C GLY A 12 -24.30 22.53 0.38
N ARG A 13 -24.64 23.80 0.15
CA ARG A 13 -24.23 24.58 -1.05
C ARG A 13 -22.81 25.13 -1.00
N PHE A 14 -22.15 25.18 0.14
CA PHE A 14 -20.86 25.85 0.30
C PHE A 14 -19.70 25.08 -0.36
N PRO A 15 -18.62 25.78 -0.78
CA PRO A 15 -17.45 25.10 -1.30
C PRO A 15 -16.90 24.13 -0.25
N LEU A 16 -16.72 22.89 -0.66
CA LEU A 16 -16.24 21.82 0.19
C LEU A 16 -14.73 21.91 0.35
N ILE A 17 -14.31 22.54 1.44
CA ILE A 17 -12.96 22.35 1.97
C ILE A 17 -13.12 21.39 3.14
N ILE A 18 -12.78 20.13 2.91
CA ILE A 18 -12.87 19.09 3.93
C ILE A 18 -11.48 18.97 4.56
N GLY A 19 -11.34 19.50 5.77
CA GLY A 19 -10.08 19.47 6.49
C GLY A 19 -9.71 18.10 7.04
N ARG A 20 -8.53 18.03 7.62
CA ARG A 20 -7.99 16.86 8.31
C ARG A 20 -8.77 16.61 9.61
N ASP A 21 -8.88 15.34 10.01
CA ASP A 21 -9.43 14.90 11.29
C ASP A 21 -10.88 15.37 11.58
N ILE A 22 -11.65 15.80 10.57
CA ILE A 22 -13.01 16.31 10.81
C ILE A 22 -13.96 15.27 11.40
N PHE A 23 -13.67 13.98 11.16
CA PHE A 23 -14.45 12.85 11.69
C PHE A 23 -13.68 12.08 12.77
N TYR A 24 -12.71 12.72 13.43
CA TYR A 24 -11.98 12.09 14.53
C TYR A 24 -12.95 11.64 15.62
N LYS A 25 -12.90 10.36 15.97
CA LYS A 25 -13.80 9.71 16.93
C LYS A 25 -15.31 9.87 16.63
N SER A 26 -15.67 10.12 15.38
CA SER A 26 -17.07 10.22 14.97
C SER A 26 -17.43 9.00 14.11
N PRO A 27 -18.43 8.19 14.50
CA PRO A 27 -18.78 6.96 13.79
C PRO A 27 -19.66 7.26 12.56
N VAL A 28 -19.21 8.13 11.68
CA VAL A 28 -19.97 8.53 10.49
C VAL A 28 -20.04 7.39 9.49
N GLN A 29 -21.26 7.00 9.13
CA GLN A 29 -21.58 5.89 8.26
C GLN A 29 -22.13 6.33 6.90
N GLU A 30 -22.80 7.50 6.87
CA GLU A 30 -23.59 7.91 5.71
C GLU A 30 -23.43 9.40 5.42
N PHE A 31 -23.33 9.72 4.14
CA PHE A 31 -23.39 11.09 3.65
C PHE A 31 -24.66 11.33 2.84
N TYR A 32 -25.21 12.50 3.00
CA TYR A 32 -26.35 13.02 2.22
C TYR A 32 -26.01 14.37 1.63
N VAL A 33 -26.77 14.79 0.65
CA VAL A 33 -26.68 16.14 0.07
C VAL A 33 -28.05 16.82 0.09
N SER A 34 -28.07 18.11 0.41
CA SER A 34 -29.28 18.94 0.31
C SER A 34 -29.51 19.41 -1.13
N ASP A 35 -30.72 19.87 -1.39
CA ASP A 35 -31.06 20.48 -2.69
C ASP A 35 -30.12 21.62 -3.05
N GLY A 36 -29.61 21.60 -4.28
CA GLY A 36 -28.69 22.60 -4.80
C GLY A 36 -27.26 22.53 -4.22
N ALA A 37 -26.85 21.40 -3.63
CA ALA A 37 -25.49 21.16 -3.20
C ALA A 37 -24.49 21.22 -4.37
N ASN A 38 -23.26 21.63 -4.07
CA ASN A 38 -22.14 21.65 -5.04
C ASN A 38 -21.35 20.32 -5.06
N CYS A 39 -21.93 19.28 -4.53
CA CYS A 39 -21.39 17.94 -4.46
C CYS A 39 -22.49 16.92 -4.77
N ALA A 40 -22.09 15.66 -4.90
CA ALA A 40 -22.96 14.52 -5.12
C ALA A 40 -22.61 13.40 -4.11
N VAL A 41 -23.57 12.54 -3.83
CA VAL A 41 -23.35 11.31 -3.08
C VAL A 41 -23.65 10.14 -3.98
N ILE A 42 -22.73 9.19 -4.02
CA ILE A 42 -22.89 7.90 -4.70
C ILE A 42 -22.56 6.84 -3.67
N ASP A 43 -23.48 5.94 -3.42
CA ASP A 43 -23.31 4.85 -2.47
C ASP A 43 -22.74 5.32 -1.11
N ASN A 44 -23.36 6.34 -0.53
CA ASN A 44 -22.99 7.03 0.71
C ASN A 44 -21.62 7.73 0.70
N VAL A 45 -20.88 7.73 -0.41
CA VAL A 45 -19.58 8.38 -0.56
C VAL A 45 -19.73 9.72 -1.24
N LEU A 46 -18.99 10.72 -0.78
CA LEU A 46 -19.07 12.09 -1.25
C LEU A 46 -18.15 12.31 -2.47
N PHE A 47 -18.74 12.87 -3.52
CA PHE A 47 -18.05 13.22 -4.76
C PHE A 47 -18.22 14.70 -5.11
N SER A 48 -17.37 15.20 -6.01
CA SER A 48 -17.64 16.44 -6.73
C SER A 48 -18.96 16.38 -7.50
N LYS A 49 -19.51 17.52 -7.84
CA LYS A 49 -20.81 17.60 -8.51
C LYS A 49 -20.84 16.87 -9.86
N ASP A 50 -19.73 16.91 -10.58
CA ASP A 50 -19.51 16.19 -11.85
C ASP A 50 -19.16 14.72 -11.68
N LYS A 51 -19.05 14.25 -10.41
CA LYS A 51 -18.72 12.88 -10.03
C LYS A 51 -17.31 12.41 -10.43
N LYS A 52 -16.44 13.31 -10.87
CA LYS A 52 -15.10 12.98 -11.32
C LYS A 52 -14.06 12.91 -10.19
N LYS A 53 -14.35 13.51 -9.05
CA LYS A 53 -13.45 13.48 -7.89
C LYS A 53 -14.18 12.90 -6.69
N LEU A 54 -13.60 11.84 -6.10
CA LEU A 54 -14.00 11.35 -4.79
C LEU A 54 -13.48 12.30 -3.73
N LEU A 55 -14.35 12.89 -2.93
CA LEU A 55 -14.01 13.91 -1.93
C LEU A 55 -13.83 13.34 -0.53
N ARG A 56 -14.73 12.45 -0.11
CA ARG A 56 -14.66 11.84 1.21
C ARG A 56 -15.45 10.54 1.29
N TYR A 57 -14.85 9.54 1.91
CA TYR A 57 -15.47 8.28 2.30
C TYR A 57 -15.86 8.33 3.78
N PRO A 58 -17.06 7.85 4.19
CA PRO A 58 -17.46 7.83 5.60
C PRO A 58 -16.59 6.86 6.39
N PRO A 59 -15.97 7.26 7.51
CA PRO A 59 -15.05 6.42 8.27
C PRO A 59 -15.60 5.05 8.67
N GLU A 60 -16.87 4.98 9.08
CA GLU A 60 -17.54 3.75 9.51
C GLU A 60 -18.72 3.41 8.56
N ARG A 61 -18.47 3.54 7.25
CA ARG A 61 -19.50 3.25 6.23
C ARG A 61 -20.07 1.86 6.43
N LYS A 62 -21.39 1.76 6.44
CA LYS A 62 -22.07 0.47 6.42
C LYS A 62 -21.86 -0.21 5.08
N LEU A 63 -21.38 -1.43 5.13
CA LEU A 63 -21.31 -2.28 3.94
C LEU A 63 -22.72 -2.76 3.60
N THR A 64 -23.09 -2.64 2.34
CA THR A 64 -24.26 -3.32 1.81
C THR A 64 -23.83 -4.70 1.31
N GLU A 65 -24.65 -5.73 1.56
CA GLU A 65 -24.31 -7.15 1.28
C GLU A 65 -23.98 -7.46 -0.21
N SER A 66 -24.07 -6.47 -1.09
CA SER A 66 -23.88 -6.61 -2.54
C SER A 66 -22.45 -6.36 -3.03
N HIS A 67 -21.47 -6.18 -2.15
CA HIS A 67 -20.13 -5.78 -2.54
C HIS A 67 -19.18 -6.96 -2.59
N TYR A 68 -18.94 -7.44 -3.79
CA TYR A 68 -17.91 -8.35 -4.24
C TYR A 68 -17.69 -9.62 -3.42
N GLU A 69 -18.29 -10.72 -3.88
CA GLU A 69 -17.97 -12.07 -3.41
C GLU A 69 -16.65 -12.55 -4.03
N HIS A 70 -15.60 -12.60 -3.22
CA HIS A 70 -14.43 -13.39 -3.58
C HIS A 70 -14.67 -14.82 -3.07
N PRO A 71 -14.55 -15.85 -3.93
CA PRO A 71 -15.00 -17.21 -3.58
C PRO A 71 -14.26 -17.88 -2.42
N ASN A 72 -13.20 -17.30 -1.89
CA ASN A 72 -12.34 -17.95 -0.90
C ASN A 72 -11.99 -17.11 0.33
N VAL A 73 -12.52 -15.90 0.52
CA VAL A 73 -12.18 -15.03 1.66
C VAL A 73 -13.40 -14.22 2.11
N GLU A 74 -13.82 -14.35 3.38
CA GLU A 74 -14.73 -13.38 4.01
C GLU A 74 -14.03 -12.01 4.05
N ARG A 75 -14.39 -11.09 3.15
CA ARG A 75 -13.85 -9.74 3.09
C ARG A 75 -14.75 -8.79 3.87
N ILE A 76 -14.15 -8.02 4.78
CA ILE A 76 -14.88 -7.26 5.78
C ILE A 76 -15.20 -5.83 5.34
N ALA A 77 -14.43 -5.23 4.47
CA ALA A 77 -14.66 -3.86 4.00
C ALA A 77 -14.06 -3.64 2.61
N GLU A 78 -14.79 -3.95 1.59
CA GLU A 78 -14.36 -3.71 0.22
C GLU A 78 -15.15 -2.55 -0.39
N TYR A 79 -14.46 -1.65 -1.07
CA TYR A 79 -15.06 -0.56 -1.79
C TYR A 79 -14.46 -0.44 -3.18
N MET A 80 -15.33 -0.49 -4.20
CA MET A 80 -14.97 -0.23 -5.59
C MET A 80 -15.32 1.21 -5.94
N VAL A 81 -14.31 2.03 -6.21
CA VAL A 81 -14.52 3.40 -6.69
C VAL A 81 -15.19 3.35 -8.06
N PRO A 82 -16.33 4.06 -8.27
CA PRO A 82 -17.07 3.99 -9.52
C PRO A 82 -16.25 4.41 -10.73
N GLU A 83 -16.46 3.72 -11.86
CA GLU A 83 -15.92 4.13 -13.16
C GLU A 83 -16.39 5.54 -13.52
N GLY A 84 -15.53 6.31 -14.19
CA GLY A 84 -15.71 7.73 -14.45
C GLY A 84 -15.08 8.63 -13.39
N THR A 85 -14.65 8.07 -12.23
CA THR A 85 -13.84 8.82 -11.27
C THR A 85 -12.44 9.00 -11.82
N GLU A 86 -11.98 10.25 -11.88
CA GLU A 86 -10.67 10.61 -12.41
C GLU A 86 -9.66 10.97 -11.29
N ILE A 87 -10.15 11.38 -10.12
CA ILE A 87 -9.32 11.87 -9.01
C ILE A 87 -9.79 11.27 -7.68
N ILE A 88 -8.85 10.75 -6.90
CA ILE A 88 -9.05 10.53 -5.47
C ILE A 88 -8.54 11.75 -4.74
N GLY A 89 -9.42 12.44 -4.05
CA GLY A 89 -9.14 13.72 -3.40
C GLY A 89 -8.24 13.60 -2.18
N GLU A 90 -7.70 14.74 -1.76
CA GLU A 90 -6.93 14.86 -0.52
C GLU A 90 -7.73 14.32 0.68
N LEU A 91 -7.08 13.45 1.47
CA LEU A 91 -7.67 12.83 2.67
C LEU A 91 -9.00 12.09 2.40
N ALA A 92 -9.23 11.62 1.18
CA ALA A 92 -10.52 11.07 0.75
C ALA A 92 -10.97 9.87 1.59
N PHE A 93 -10.06 9.00 2.00
CA PHE A 93 -10.30 7.84 2.86
C PHE A 93 -9.63 7.98 4.24
N GLU A 94 -9.38 9.24 4.67
CA GLU A 94 -8.82 9.46 5.99
C GLU A 94 -9.66 8.80 7.08
N ARG A 95 -9.02 7.99 7.92
CA ARG A 95 -9.64 7.21 9.02
C ARG A 95 -10.72 6.22 8.59
N ALA A 96 -10.82 5.92 7.30
CA ALA A 96 -11.76 4.91 6.83
C ALA A 96 -11.39 3.53 7.40
N ASN A 97 -12.39 2.79 7.87
CA ASN A 97 -12.28 1.38 8.18
C ASN A 97 -12.41 0.60 6.87
N LEU A 98 -11.31 0.54 6.12
CA LEU A 98 -11.24 -0.02 4.77
C LEU A 98 -9.97 -0.84 4.62
N TYR A 99 -10.10 -2.09 4.18
CA TYR A 99 -8.99 -3.02 3.97
C TYR A 99 -8.57 -3.10 2.52
N ASP A 100 -9.55 -3.16 1.63
CA ASP A 100 -9.33 -3.37 0.21
C ASP A 100 -10.05 -2.29 -0.59
N VAL A 101 -9.39 -1.76 -1.62
CA VAL A 101 -9.98 -0.77 -2.51
C VAL A 101 -9.73 -1.12 -3.96
N GLY A 102 -10.79 -1.04 -4.78
CA GLY A 102 -10.70 -1.05 -6.23
C GLY A 102 -10.72 0.36 -6.79
N LEU A 103 -9.74 0.67 -7.61
CA LEU A 103 -9.60 1.95 -8.31
C LEU A 103 -9.96 1.78 -9.77
N PRO A 104 -10.75 2.71 -10.37
CA PRO A 104 -11.29 2.56 -11.71
C PRO A 104 -10.24 2.73 -12.80
N SER A 105 -10.53 2.23 -13.99
CA SER A 105 -9.68 2.38 -15.16
C SER A 105 -9.52 3.85 -15.62
N THR A 106 -10.48 4.70 -15.25
CA THR A 106 -10.52 6.13 -15.57
C THR A 106 -9.69 7.00 -14.64
N LEU A 107 -9.07 6.41 -13.58
CA LEU A 107 -8.33 7.16 -12.59
C LEU A 107 -7.06 7.77 -13.18
N LYS A 108 -6.82 9.05 -12.89
CA LYS A 108 -5.68 9.84 -13.38
C LYS A 108 -4.79 10.37 -12.27
N LYS A 109 -5.34 10.53 -11.04
CA LYS A 109 -4.64 11.22 -9.96
C LYS A 109 -5.08 10.75 -8.58
N ILE A 110 -4.12 10.66 -7.66
CA ILE A 110 -4.34 10.41 -6.23
C ILE A 110 -3.63 11.51 -5.45
N GLU A 111 -4.38 12.23 -4.60
CA GLU A 111 -3.86 13.37 -3.86
C GLU A 111 -3.32 12.98 -2.47
N GLU A 112 -2.68 13.95 -1.80
CA GLU A 112 -2.04 13.79 -0.49
C GLU A 112 -2.97 13.15 0.55
N GLY A 113 -2.45 12.17 1.29
CA GLY A 113 -3.17 11.53 2.39
C GLY A 113 -4.44 10.77 1.98
N ALA A 114 -4.69 10.58 0.68
CA ALA A 114 -5.94 10.00 0.16
C ALA A 114 -6.33 8.70 0.87
N PHE A 115 -5.37 7.86 1.19
CA PHE A 115 -5.54 6.56 1.85
C PHE A 115 -4.86 6.50 3.22
N TRP A 116 -4.99 7.54 4.03
CA TRP A 116 -4.59 7.49 5.44
C TRP A 116 -5.68 6.78 6.26
N VAL A 117 -5.85 5.50 5.96
CA VAL A 117 -6.88 4.65 6.55
C VAL A 117 -6.54 4.22 7.98
N GLU A 118 -7.55 3.88 8.76
CA GLU A 118 -7.44 3.22 10.07
C GLU A 118 -8.16 1.87 10.02
N ALA A 119 -7.67 0.96 9.21
CA ALA A 119 -8.21 -0.39 9.13
C ALA A 119 -8.03 -1.09 10.49
N ARG A 120 -9.15 -1.50 11.09
CA ARG A 120 -9.15 -2.28 12.33
C ARG A 120 -9.24 -3.74 11.95
N ILE A 121 -8.11 -4.43 11.81
CA ILE A 121 -8.09 -5.84 11.44
C ILE A 121 -8.74 -6.67 12.56
N PRO A 122 -9.85 -7.35 12.33
CA PRO A 122 -10.26 -8.43 13.22
C PRO A 122 -9.25 -9.57 13.04
N VAL A 123 -8.67 -10.02 14.12
CA VAL A 123 -7.60 -11.03 14.24
C VAL A 123 -7.93 -12.40 13.60
N ARG A 124 -9.03 -12.53 12.87
CA ARG A 124 -9.56 -13.84 12.42
C ARG A 124 -8.88 -14.48 11.21
N ASN A 125 -8.10 -13.75 10.41
CA ASN A 125 -7.54 -14.32 9.17
C ASN A 125 -6.07 -14.02 8.89
N SER A 126 -5.29 -13.68 9.90
CA SER A 126 -3.85 -13.57 9.72
C SER A 126 -3.20 -14.94 9.62
N LYS A 127 -3.27 -15.56 8.45
CA LYS A 127 -2.31 -16.64 8.09
C LYS A 127 -0.85 -16.15 8.14
N LEU A 128 -0.65 -14.85 8.36
CA LEU A 128 0.64 -14.15 8.43
C LEU A 128 1.12 -13.91 9.87
N ILE A 129 0.30 -14.19 10.92
CA ILE A 129 0.65 -13.90 12.33
C ILE A 129 0.70 -15.21 13.14
N GLU A 130 1.22 -16.29 12.59
CA GLU A 130 1.33 -17.53 13.36
C GLU A 130 2.64 -17.66 14.17
N TYR A 131 3.58 -16.74 14.12
CA TYR A 131 4.88 -16.94 14.76
C TYR A 131 5.55 -15.68 15.31
N ASP A 132 4.92 -14.94 16.24
CA ASP A 132 5.73 -14.27 17.25
C ASP A 132 4.89 -13.97 18.50
N SER A 133 5.20 -14.63 19.61
CA SER A 133 4.54 -14.44 20.91
C SER A 133 4.99 -13.15 21.63
N GLU A 134 5.85 -12.34 21.00
CA GLU A 134 6.30 -11.04 21.48
C GLU A 134 5.73 -9.87 20.66
N PHE A 135 4.76 -10.14 19.78
CA PHE A 135 4.13 -9.09 18.98
C PHE A 135 3.18 -8.28 19.87
N ASP A 136 3.51 -7.00 20.02
CA ASP A 136 2.68 -6.03 20.72
C ASP A 136 1.34 -5.87 20.00
N TRP A 137 0.28 -6.42 20.54
CA TRP A 137 -1.09 -6.40 20.01
C TRP A 137 -1.68 -4.98 19.93
N ASP A 138 -1.00 -3.98 20.50
CA ASP A 138 -1.34 -2.56 20.41
C ASP A 138 -0.83 -1.88 19.13
N LEU A 139 0.01 -2.54 18.34
CA LEU A 139 0.34 -2.09 16.99
C LEU A 139 -0.85 -2.34 16.06
N GLN A 140 -1.81 -1.45 16.11
CA GLN A 140 -2.88 -1.38 15.12
C GLN A 140 -2.24 -1.22 13.74
N TYR A 141 -2.37 -2.25 12.91
CA TYR A 141 -2.01 -2.18 11.48
C TYR A 141 -2.79 -1.02 10.86
N ARG A 142 -2.08 0.06 10.55
CA ARG A 142 -2.62 1.22 9.87
C ARG A 142 -2.27 1.10 8.40
N GLY A 143 -3.13 0.46 7.62
CA GLY A 143 -2.88 0.30 6.20
C GLY A 143 -3.92 -0.57 5.52
N MET A 144 -3.81 -0.68 4.22
CA MET A 144 -4.68 -1.50 3.39
C MET A 144 -4.02 -2.85 3.11
N ASN A 145 -4.83 -3.91 2.97
CA ASN A 145 -4.32 -5.20 2.51
C ASN A 145 -4.08 -5.19 1.01
N GLU A 146 -5.08 -4.74 0.25
CA GLU A 146 -5.04 -4.78 -1.20
C GLU A 146 -5.47 -3.44 -1.82
N VAL A 147 -4.76 -3.06 -2.85
CA VAL A 147 -5.15 -1.99 -3.78
C VAL A 147 -5.22 -2.59 -5.17
N ILE A 148 -6.40 -2.59 -5.77
CA ILE A 148 -6.61 -3.05 -7.15
C ILE A 148 -6.73 -1.80 -8.03
N CYS A 149 -5.75 -1.50 -8.85
CA CYS A 149 -5.79 -0.35 -9.74
C CYS A 149 -5.96 -0.79 -11.19
N ASN A 150 -7.14 -0.52 -11.76
CA ASN A 150 -7.49 -0.94 -13.12
C ASN A 150 -6.99 0.02 -14.21
N ALA A 151 -6.33 1.13 -13.84
CA ALA A 151 -5.77 2.07 -14.79
C ALA A 151 -4.55 1.48 -15.51
N ILE A 152 -4.56 1.50 -16.85
CA ILE A 152 -3.43 1.03 -17.67
C ILE A 152 -2.22 1.96 -17.53
N VAL A 153 -2.46 3.27 -17.46
CA VAL A 153 -1.43 4.25 -17.18
C VAL A 153 -1.46 4.56 -15.69
N PRO A 154 -0.34 4.41 -14.98
CA PRO A 154 -0.30 4.69 -13.55
C PRO A 154 -0.80 6.10 -13.23
N PRO A 155 -1.81 6.26 -12.37
CA PRO A 155 -2.25 7.57 -11.92
C PRO A 155 -1.13 8.37 -11.28
N GLU A 156 -1.14 9.69 -11.48
CA GLU A 156 -0.22 10.61 -10.84
C GLU A 156 -0.39 10.56 -9.32
N ILE A 157 0.71 10.40 -8.59
CA ILE A 157 0.75 10.41 -7.12
C ILE A 157 1.21 11.77 -6.65
N ILE A 158 0.40 12.45 -5.81
CA ILE A 158 0.76 13.70 -5.17
C ILE A 158 1.08 13.46 -3.70
N GLY A 159 2.29 13.80 -3.29
CA GLY A 159 2.76 13.66 -1.91
C GLY A 159 2.83 12.20 -1.42
N GLN A 160 2.21 11.93 -0.28
CA GLN A 160 2.17 10.60 0.34
C GLN A 160 0.72 10.15 0.55
N PRO A 161 0.05 9.62 -0.47
CA PRO A 161 -1.36 9.26 -0.36
C PRO A 161 -1.62 8.03 0.51
N PHE A 162 -0.66 7.11 0.65
CA PHE A 162 -0.81 5.87 1.40
C PHE A 162 -0.06 5.94 2.74
N THR A 163 -0.66 5.42 3.81
CA THR A 163 -0.04 5.32 5.14
C THR A 163 1.08 4.28 5.14
N GLU A 164 0.81 3.14 4.54
CA GLU A 164 1.70 1.98 4.55
C GLU A 164 1.56 1.23 3.22
N THR A 165 2.68 0.95 2.56
CA THR A 165 2.70 0.23 1.28
C THR A 165 3.53 -1.04 1.33
N TYR A 166 4.28 -1.24 2.42
CA TYR A 166 5.19 -2.38 2.53
C TYR A 166 4.45 -3.73 2.58
N TRP A 167 3.30 -3.76 3.27
CA TRP A 167 2.48 -4.96 3.44
C TRP A 167 1.27 -5.00 2.49
N THR A 168 1.02 -3.91 1.78
CA THR A 168 -0.11 -3.79 0.85
C THR A 168 0.21 -4.48 -0.46
N GLU A 169 -0.67 -5.38 -0.90
CA GLU A 169 -0.62 -5.96 -2.23
C GLU A 169 -1.21 -4.98 -3.24
N LEU A 170 -0.46 -4.66 -4.29
CA LEU A 170 -0.95 -3.88 -5.42
C LEU A 170 -1.26 -4.81 -6.59
N TYR A 171 -2.49 -4.75 -7.09
CA TYR A 171 -2.88 -5.43 -8.32
C TYR A 171 -3.10 -4.42 -9.44
N VAL A 172 -2.49 -4.65 -10.58
CA VAL A 172 -2.58 -3.80 -11.78
C VAL A 172 -2.79 -4.67 -13.01
N PRO A 173 -3.28 -4.13 -14.15
CA PRO A 173 -3.35 -4.87 -15.40
C PRO A 173 -1.98 -5.47 -15.75
N GLU A 174 -1.96 -6.73 -16.19
CA GLU A 174 -0.69 -7.46 -16.42
C GLU A 174 0.20 -6.73 -17.43
N GLU A 175 -0.38 -6.14 -18.47
CA GLU A 175 0.31 -5.33 -19.48
C GLU A 175 0.92 -4.03 -18.91
N SER A 176 0.47 -3.58 -17.74
CA SER A 176 0.96 -2.35 -17.08
C SER A 176 1.96 -2.63 -15.97
N PHE A 177 2.22 -3.90 -15.66
CA PHE A 177 3.09 -4.29 -14.54
C PHE A 177 4.42 -3.53 -14.53
N ASP A 178 5.15 -3.57 -15.65
CA ASP A 178 6.46 -2.92 -15.76
C ASP A 178 6.36 -1.40 -15.57
N VAL A 179 5.31 -0.77 -16.10
CA VAL A 179 5.13 0.68 -15.99
C VAL A 179 4.90 1.08 -14.53
N TYR A 180 4.10 0.32 -13.78
CA TYR A 180 3.86 0.57 -12.35
C TYR A 180 5.12 0.36 -11.51
N CYS A 181 5.93 -0.64 -11.84
CA CYS A 181 7.21 -0.88 -11.16
C CYS A 181 8.13 0.35 -11.17
N TYR A 182 8.06 1.19 -12.21
CA TYR A 182 8.91 2.38 -12.36
C TYR A 182 8.19 3.70 -12.10
N ALA A 183 6.88 3.69 -11.95
CA ALA A 183 6.09 4.91 -11.76
C ALA A 183 6.33 5.54 -10.39
N SER A 184 6.59 6.86 -10.36
CA SER A 184 6.81 7.61 -9.13
C SER A 184 5.66 7.45 -8.14
N GLY A 185 5.97 7.15 -6.88
CA GLY A 185 5.00 6.89 -5.81
C GLY A 185 4.50 5.44 -5.78
N TRP A 186 4.36 4.76 -6.93
CA TRP A 186 3.96 3.37 -7.03
C TRP A 186 5.12 2.40 -6.73
N THR A 187 6.35 2.82 -6.95
CA THR A 187 7.56 2.07 -6.55
C THR A 187 7.64 1.72 -5.07
N LYS A 188 6.84 2.40 -4.23
CA LYS A 188 6.78 2.13 -2.78
C LYS A 188 6.06 0.82 -2.45
N PHE A 189 5.23 0.31 -3.34
CA PHE A 189 4.58 -0.99 -3.15
C PHE A 189 5.60 -2.09 -3.34
N ARG A 190 5.77 -2.91 -2.29
CA ARG A 190 6.71 -4.02 -2.33
C ARG A 190 6.23 -5.15 -3.23
N ASN A 191 4.94 -5.44 -3.20
CA ASN A 191 4.32 -6.52 -3.96
C ASN A 191 3.38 -5.94 -5.00
N ILE A 192 3.57 -6.34 -6.26
CA ILE A 192 2.72 -5.99 -7.39
C ILE A 192 2.34 -7.29 -8.11
N ASN A 193 1.04 -7.57 -8.26
CA ASN A 193 0.50 -8.80 -8.87
C ASN A 193 1.10 -10.08 -8.25
N GLY A 194 1.27 -10.11 -6.92
CA GLY A 194 1.88 -11.23 -6.22
C GLY A 194 3.38 -11.43 -6.49
N LYS A 195 4.03 -10.47 -7.17
CA LYS A 195 5.46 -10.47 -7.48
C LYS A 195 6.15 -9.41 -6.63
N ILE A 196 7.32 -9.73 -6.09
CA ILE A 196 8.12 -8.72 -5.39
C ILE A 196 8.59 -7.67 -6.39
N ASN A 197 8.23 -6.41 -6.13
CA ASN A 197 8.74 -5.29 -6.90
C ASN A 197 10.22 -5.05 -6.54
N LEU A 198 11.10 -5.51 -7.41
CA LEU A 198 12.56 -5.37 -7.25
C LEU A 198 13.08 -4.01 -7.72
N VAL A 199 12.22 -3.14 -8.19
CA VAL A 199 12.58 -1.79 -8.65
C VAL A 199 12.60 -0.85 -7.44
N SER A 200 13.53 -1.08 -6.51
CA SER A 200 13.88 -0.06 -5.55
C SER A 200 14.83 0.95 -6.19
N LYS A 201 14.37 2.19 -6.33
CA LYS A 201 15.20 3.40 -6.58
C LYS A 201 16.35 3.24 -7.61
N GLN A 202 16.07 2.89 -8.85
CA GLN A 202 17.07 3.06 -9.91
C GLN A 202 17.11 4.54 -10.38
N ASN A 203 17.65 5.41 -9.54
CA ASN A 203 18.25 6.68 -9.93
C ASN A 203 19.62 6.87 -9.25
N VAL A 204 20.24 5.78 -8.86
CA VAL A 204 21.64 5.74 -8.44
C VAL A 204 22.42 5.14 -9.61
N PRO A 205 23.58 5.67 -9.99
CA PRO A 205 24.43 5.04 -11.00
C PRO A 205 24.62 3.57 -10.60
N VAL A 206 24.42 2.67 -11.59
CA VAL A 206 24.52 1.23 -11.40
C VAL A 206 25.81 0.94 -10.65
N LYS A 207 25.70 0.63 -9.36
CA LYS A 207 26.85 0.22 -8.56
C LYS A 207 27.29 -1.12 -9.09
N THR A 208 28.55 -1.25 -9.46
CA THR A 208 29.13 -2.49 -9.99
C THR A 208 29.24 -3.50 -8.86
N THR A 209 28.12 -4.13 -8.51
CA THR A 209 28.08 -5.17 -7.50
C THR A 209 27.88 -6.53 -8.14
N LYS A 210 28.77 -7.46 -7.85
CA LYS A 210 28.72 -8.85 -8.31
C LYS A 210 28.27 -9.75 -7.19
N VAL A 211 27.32 -10.62 -7.49
CA VAL A 211 26.75 -11.59 -6.56
C VAL A 211 26.76 -12.97 -7.21
N TRP A 212 27.30 -13.98 -6.52
CA TRP A 212 27.31 -15.36 -7.02
C TRP A 212 27.36 -16.36 -5.87
N PHE A 213 26.94 -17.59 -6.15
CA PHE A 213 27.10 -18.72 -5.22
C PHE A 213 28.28 -19.59 -5.61
N GLU A 214 29.01 -20.04 -4.62
CA GLU A 214 30.04 -21.07 -4.70
C GLU A 214 29.97 -21.96 -3.46
N ASP A 215 29.78 -23.26 -3.64
CA ASP A 215 29.70 -24.25 -2.55
C ASP A 215 28.80 -23.84 -1.35
N PHE A 216 27.60 -23.37 -1.63
CA PHE A 216 26.63 -22.85 -0.64
C PHE A 216 27.06 -21.54 0.04
N VAL A 217 28.11 -20.91 -0.42
CA VAL A 217 28.54 -19.59 0.05
C VAL A 217 28.04 -18.54 -0.92
N LEU A 218 27.25 -17.58 -0.42
CA LEU A 218 26.90 -16.39 -1.17
C LEU A 218 28.06 -15.39 -1.09
N ASN A 219 28.61 -15.06 -2.25
CA ASN A 219 29.68 -14.08 -2.38
C ASN A 219 29.13 -12.77 -2.93
N VAL A 220 29.54 -11.66 -2.34
CA VAL A 220 29.17 -10.30 -2.73
C VAL A 220 30.45 -9.46 -2.82
N VAL A 221 30.66 -8.80 -3.95
CA VAL A 221 31.76 -7.85 -4.17
C VAL A 221 31.24 -6.61 -4.85
N SER A 222 31.54 -5.43 -4.30
CA SER A 222 31.13 -4.14 -4.83
C SER A 222 32.30 -3.19 -4.96
N GLU A 223 32.22 -2.23 -5.89
CA GLU A 223 33.13 -1.09 -5.94
C GLU A 223 32.82 -0.05 -4.85
N HIS A 224 31.64 -0.15 -4.23
CA HIS A 224 31.18 0.74 -3.16
C HIS A 224 31.21 0.06 -1.79
N TYR A 225 31.30 0.85 -0.76
CA TYR A 225 31.30 0.36 0.61
C TYR A 225 29.93 -0.18 1.01
N ILE A 226 29.89 -1.45 1.40
CA ILE A 226 28.67 -2.14 1.85
C ILE A 226 28.59 -1.99 3.37
N GLU A 227 27.49 -1.42 3.86
CA GLU A 227 27.21 -1.35 5.28
C GLU A 227 26.61 -2.67 5.78
N ARG A 228 25.62 -3.21 5.04
CA ARG A 228 24.85 -4.37 5.49
C ARG A 228 24.28 -5.16 4.32
N ILE A 229 24.13 -6.46 4.56
CA ILE A 229 23.44 -7.41 3.68
C ILE A 229 22.30 -8.05 4.46
N ASP A 230 21.10 -8.02 3.89
CA ASP A 230 19.91 -8.71 4.38
C ASP A 230 19.45 -9.73 3.33
N ILE A 231 19.19 -10.98 3.76
CA ILE A 231 18.73 -12.06 2.87
C ILE A 231 17.34 -12.52 3.33
N TYR A 232 16.39 -12.56 2.42
CA TYR A 232 15.03 -12.96 2.67
C TYR A 232 14.65 -14.17 1.84
N ASN A 233 13.71 -14.98 2.32
CA ASN A 233 13.08 -16.02 1.49
C ASN A 233 12.00 -15.41 0.57
N GLN A 234 11.43 -16.24 -0.30
CA GLN A 234 10.35 -15.85 -1.22
C GLN A 234 9.08 -15.31 -0.54
N MET A 235 8.88 -15.60 0.75
CA MET A 235 7.76 -15.09 1.56
C MET A 235 8.11 -13.81 2.32
N GLY A 236 9.33 -13.27 2.13
CA GLY A 236 9.80 -12.04 2.76
C GLY A 236 10.34 -12.18 4.18
N PHE A 237 10.48 -13.41 4.71
CA PHE A 237 11.11 -13.60 6.01
C PHE A 237 12.62 -13.39 5.94
N LEU A 238 13.15 -12.58 6.86
CA LEU A 238 14.57 -12.35 6.99
C LEU A 238 15.28 -13.63 7.45
N LEU A 239 16.17 -14.16 6.62
CA LEU A 239 16.96 -15.37 6.91
C LEU A 239 18.33 -15.03 7.49
N VAL A 240 18.96 -14.00 6.93
CA VAL A 240 20.31 -13.55 7.32
C VAL A 240 20.34 -12.04 7.35
N LYS A 241 20.94 -11.49 8.40
CA LYS A 241 21.31 -10.07 8.50
C LYS A 241 22.79 -10.00 8.86
N GLN A 242 23.58 -9.43 7.98
CA GLN A 242 25.03 -9.34 8.15
C GLN A 242 25.52 -7.90 7.98
N ILE A 243 26.21 -7.39 9.00
CA ILE A 243 26.95 -6.13 8.90
C ILE A 243 28.28 -6.46 8.20
N VAL A 244 28.57 -5.75 7.12
CA VAL A 244 29.73 -6.02 6.25
C VAL A 244 30.88 -5.08 6.56
N ALA A 245 30.61 -3.76 6.63
CA ALA A 245 31.59 -2.71 6.85
C ALA A 245 32.81 -2.82 5.90
N GLY A 246 32.55 -3.00 4.59
CA GLY A 246 33.60 -3.17 3.58
C GLY A 246 33.04 -3.35 2.15
N ASN A 247 33.93 -3.64 1.22
CA ASN A 247 33.57 -3.77 -0.21
C ASN A 247 33.26 -5.20 -0.63
N SER A 248 33.42 -6.17 0.25
CA SER A 248 33.16 -7.58 -0.03
C SER A 248 32.61 -8.30 1.19
N SER A 249 31.81 -9.30 0.95
CA SER A 249 31.26 -10.17 1.98
C SER A 249 31.04 -11.57 1.44
N PHE A 250 31.04 -12.53 2.37
CA PHE A 250 30.59 -13.88 2.11
C PHE A 250 29.62 -14.31 3.21
N CYS A 251 28.58 -15.03 2.85
CA CYS A 251 27.60 -15.59 3.75
C CYS A 251 27.49 -17.09 3.55
N ASP A 252 27.79 -17.88 4.58
CA ASP A 252 27.50 -19.32 4.59
C ASP A 252 25.99 -19.54 4.67
N MET A 253 25.41 -20.10 3.61
CA MET A 253 23.98 -20.37 3.52
C MET A 253 23.67 -21.78 3.98
N LYS A 254 22.77 -21.92 4.95
CA LYS A 254 22.27 -23.25 5.31
C LYS A 254 21.57 -23.87 4.10
N LYS A 255 21.83 -25.16 3.84
CA LYS A 255 21.23 -25.91 2.71
C LYS A 255 19.69 -25.79 2.68
N SER A 256 19.05 -25.68 3.84
CA SER A 256 17.61 -25.48 3.97
C SER A 256 17.10 -24.14 3.44
N TYR A 257 17.96 -23.11 3.32
CA TYR A 257 17.59 -21.82 2.78
C TYR A 257 17.61 -21.79 1.25
N LEU A 258 18.30 -22.73 0.59
CA LEU A 258 18.47 -22.80 -0.85
C LEU A 258 17.32 -23.52 -1.58
N SER A 259 16.28 -23.94 -0.87
CA SER A 259 15.08 -24.52 -1.46
C SER A 259 14.07 -23.42 -1.81
N GLY A 260 14.33 -22.64 -2.85
CA GLY A 260 13.43 -21.59 -3.31
C GLY A 260 14.15 -20.31 -3.73
N ILE A 261 13.37 -19.29 -4.03
CA ILE A 261 13.88 -17.97 -4.39
C ILE A 261 14.37 -17.25 -3.13
N LEU A 262 15.58 -16.71 -3.19
CA LEU A 262 16.12 -15.81 -2.19
C LEU A 262 16.13 -14.38 -2.73
N VAL A 263 15.89 -13.43 -1.84
CA VAL A 263 16.02 -12.00 -2.14
C VAL A 263 17.15 -11.43 -1.28
N LEU A 264 18.18 -10.97 -1.94
CA LEU A 264 19.32 -10.31 -1.33
C LEU A 264 19.16 -8.80 -1.43
N ARG A 265 19.25 -8.12 -0.30
CA ARG A 265 19.27 -6.66 -0.20
C ARG A 265 20.63 -6.22 0.31
N ILE A 266 21.29 -5.37 -0.44
CA ILE A 266 22.59 -4.79 -0.10
C ILE A 266 22.38 -3.32 0.21
N ILE A 267 22.82 -2.88 1.38
CA ILE A 267 22.70 -1.50 1.84
C ILE A 267 24.11 -0.91 1.91
N TYR A 268 24.28 0.24 1.29
CA TYR A 268 25.56 0.94 1.21
C TYR A 268 25.66 2.06 2.24
N ASP A 269 26.85 2.59 2.46
CA ASP A 269 27.16 3.68 3.41
C ASP A 269 26.47 5.01 3.08
N ASP A 270 26.06 5.21 1.83
CA ASP A 270 25.27 6.36 1.39
C ASP A 270 23.75 6.16 1.54
N ASN A 271 23.31 5.11 2.25
CA ASN A 271 21.92 4.66 2.39
C ASN A 271 21.22 4.27 1.08
N SER A 272 21.96 4.14 -0.02
CA SER A 272 21.41 3.51 -1.22
C SER A 272 21.37 1.99 -1.07
N GLU A 273 20.58 1.32 -1.89
CA GLU A 273 20.44 -0.14 -1.83
C GLU A 273 20.34 -0.78 -3.22
N ASP A 274 20.86 -2.00 -3.32
CA ASP A 274 20.66 -2.91 -4.44
C ASP A 274 19.91 -4.15 -3.99
N ILE A 275 19.05 -4.68 -4.85
CA ILE A 275 18.27 -5.88 -4.60
C ILE A 275 18.53 -6.89 -5.72
N PHE A 276 18.88 -8.12 -5.33
CA PHE A 276 19.14 -9.23 -6.24
C PHE A 276 18.16 -10.37 -5.92
N LYS A 277 17.64 -10.99 -6.96
CA LYS A 277 16.91 -12.25 -6.88
C LYS A 277 17.86 -13.38 -7.21
N LEU A 278 18.01 -14.31 -6.29
CA LEU A 278 18.94 -15.43 -6.34
C LEU A 278 18.20 -16.76 -6.45
#